data_cbde5111e66ad523960070aeb20dacb1
#
_entry.id   cbde5111e66ad523960070aeb20dacb1
#
_cell.length_a   1.000
_cell.length_b   1.000
_cell.length_c   1.000
_cell.angle_alpha   90.00
_cell.angle_beta   90.00
_cell.angle_gamma   90.00
#
_symmetry.space_group_name_H-M   'P 1'
#
loop_
_entity.id
_entity.type
_entity.pdbx_description
1 polymer ?
#
loop_
_entity_poly.entity_id
_entity_poly.type
_entity_poly.pdbx_seq_one_letter_code
_entity_poly.pdbx_strand_id
1 'polypeptide(L)'
;MKRREFLKTGVAASGLFTGLSDWSFAQANPTNLATSNRNGPFIMVFLRGGADGLAMLSPLEDPFFLAARPPDMRFAMDKAANTTPLLLDDARFYWHPEAAPLNLLMNRQRLLAWQAVGIQDETRSHFEAQELIERGAHSLQNLNDPFGWMARQVYLNKAKFPTTPIGLPLFAGNNNMPNAMLGADQVLAMRDLQNGVSFPGGPAGLKALQAMGEADGQHPAAKIILNTFNTLDAVNTALPKTDNKVLPYLSSGNTPYPDSDPGVGLRSIARLTQAQVGLQYAWVDHSSWDTHEGQGWRINYLISQLSKALLAFDEDMQAKNQPYTLVVMTEFGRRLISNRSNGTDHGHGSLSLVMGSKVPGGKMMGRWPGLDTPKLDRGADLAASSDCLAVLKQAQSWHYS
;
A
#
# COMPACT_ATOMS: atom_id res chain seq x y z
N MET A 1 -33.19 6.32 -8.00
CA MET A 1 -33.05 6.45 -6.53
C MET A 1 -33.08 7.92 -6.17
N LYS A 2 -33.99 8.35 -5.33
CA LYS A 2 -34.15 9.79 -4.97
C LYS A 2 -33.08 10.17 -3.95
N ARG A 3 -32.45 11.35 -4.08
CA ARG A 3 -31.38 11.87 -3.20
C ARG A 3 -31.62 11.71 -1.68
N ARG A 4 -32.88 11.62 -1.27
CA ARG A 4 -33.28 11.38 0.14
C ARG A 4 -33.01 9.97 0.66
N GLU A 5 -32.93 8.99 -0.20
CA GLU A 5 -32.67 7.59 0.18
C GLU A 5 -31.17 7.32 0.39
N PHE A 6 -30.31 7.99 -0.39
CA PHE A 6 -28.84 7.92 -0.23
C PHE A 6 -28.36 8.45 1.14
N LEU A 7 -29.02 9.52 1.64
CA LEU A 7 -28.68 10.06 2.97
C LEU A 7 -29.19 9.16 4.13
N LYS A 8 -30.23 8.36 3.91
CA LYS A 8 -30.73 7.43 4.94
C LYS A 8 -29.85 6.18 5.09
N THR A 9 -29.21 5.72 4.03
CA THR A 9 -28.32 4.55 4.07
C THR A 9 -26.95 4.89 4.68
N GLY A 10 -26.46 6.13 4.53
CA GLY A 10 -25.20 6.57 5.15
C GLY A 10 -25.29 6.76 6.67
N VAL A 11 -26.49 6.98 7.22
CA VAL A 11 -26.70 7.19 8.67
C VAL A 11 -26.92 5.89 9.43
N ALA A 12 -27.27 4.78 8.77
CA ALA A 12 -27.51 3.49 9.44
C ALA A 12 -26.21 2.81 9.93
N ALA A 13 -25.04 3.21 9.41
CA ALA A 13 -23.75 2.67 9.84
C ALA A 13 -23.17 3.35 11.10
N SER A 14 -23.73 4.50 11.54
CA SER A 14 -23.27 5.24 12.72
C SER A 14 -24.08 4.97 14.00
N GLY A 15 -25.06 4.07 13.96
CA GLY A 15 -26.02 3.83 15.06
C GLY A 15 -25.58 2.86 16.15
N LEU A 16 -24.34 2.37 16.19
CA LEU A 16 -23.86 1.37 17.20
C LEU A 16 -22.80 1.91 18.16
N PHE A 17 -22.64 3.22 18.31
CA PHE A 17 -21.72 3.83 19.26
C PHE A 17 -22.45 4.51 20.44
N THR A 18 -23.22 3.74 21.20
CA THR A 18 -23.63 4.14 22.57
C THR A 18 -22.76 3.41 23.57
N GLY A 19 -21.56 3.93 23.86
CA GLY A 19 -20.71 3.33 24.88
C GLY A 19 -19.35 3.99 25.12
N LEU A 20 -19.01 5.08 24.47
CA LEU A 20 -17.75 5.81 24.72
C LEU A 20 -18.04 7.33 24.88
N SER A 21 -18.76 7.68 25.95
CA SER A 21 -18.82 9.04 26.47
C SER A 21 -17.60 9.21 27.36
N ASP A 22 -16.65 10.02 26.95
CA ASP A 22 -15.64 10.78 27.69
C ASP A 22 -14.32 10.86 26.92
N TRP A 23 -14.38 11.49 25.76
CA TRP A 23 -13.15 11.90 25.06
C TRP A 23 -13.09 13.43 25.09
N SER A 24 -12.48 13.98 26.14
CA SER A 24 -12.10 15.39 26.18
C SER A 24 -10.87 15.60 25.30
N PHE A 25 -11.03 16.36 24.22
CA PHE A 25 -9.91 16.86 23.45
C PHE A 25 -9.20 17.96 24.23
N ALA A 26 -7.98 17.68 24.71
CA ALA A 26 -7.10 18.72 25.21
C ALA A 26 -6.70 19.62 24.05
N GLN A 27 -6.97 20.93 24.16
CA GLN A 27 -6.41 21.94 23.27
C GLN A 27 -4.88 21.89 23.42
N ALA A 28 -4.18 21.44 22.40
CA ALA A 28 -2.72 21.40 22.38
C ALA A 28 -2.16 22.82 22.18
N ASN A 29 -1.36 23.28 23.13
CA ASN A 29 -0.57 24.50 22.99
C ASN A 29 0.49 24.31 21.87
N PRO A 30 0.68 25.26 20.94
CA PRO A 30 1.53 25.08 19.76
C PRO A 30 3.05 25.14 20.01
N THR A 31 3.53 25.03 21.24
CA THR A 31 4.95 25.23 21.58
C THR A 31 5.76 23.97 21.85
N ASN A 32 5.18 22.77 21.75
CA ASN A 32 5.93 21.52 21.83
C ASN A 32 5.97 20.86 20.46
N LEU A 33 7.06 21.06 19.71
CA LEU A 33 7.45 20.24 18.57
C LEU A 33 7.57 18.79 19.05
N ALA A 34 6.49 18.05 18.88
CA ALA A 34 6.40 16.67 19.29
C ALA A 34 7.47 15.84 18.57
N THR A 35 8.09 14.96 19.31
CA THR A 35 9.04 13.97 18.81
C THR A 35 8.46 13.29 17.57
N SER A 36 9.13 13.47 16.42
CA SER A 36 8.77 12.81 15.15
C SER A 36 8.59 11.30 15.37
N ASN A 37 7.69 10.69 14.64
CA ASN A 37 7.58 9.23 14.60
C ASN A 37 8.96 8.64 14.23
N ARG A 38 9.70 8.14 15.23
CA ARG A 38 11.11 7.71 15.08
C ARG A 38 11.28 6.60 14.03
N ASN A 39 10.21 5.87 13.73
CA ASN A 39 10.23 4.76 12.77
C ASN A 39 9.71 5.20 11.38
N GLY A 40 9.16 6.41 11.25
CA GLY A 40 8.47 6.87 10.06
C GLY A 40 7.15 6.12 9.80
N PRO A 41 6.57 6.24 8.61
CA PRO A 41 5.33 5.53 8.26
C PRO A 41 5.58 4.06 7.91
N PHE A 42 4.58 3.21 8.24
CA PHE A 42 4.44 1.88 7.68
C PHE A 42 3.52 1.97 6.45
N ILE A 43 3.99 1.53 5.28
CA ILE A 43 3.34 1.78 4.00
C ILE A 43 2.99 0.46 3.33
N MET A 44 1.77 0.35 2.82
CA MET A 44 1.34 -0.71 1.92
C MET A 44 1.25 -0.17 0.50
N VAL A 45 1.91 -0.82 -0.45
CA VAL A 45 1.65 -0.70 -1.88
C VAL A 45 0.94 -1.96 -2.34
N PHE A 46 -0.33 -1.83 -2.69
CA PHE A 46 -1.17 -2.98 -3.02
C PHE A 46 -1.36 -3.11 -4.53
N LEU A 47 -0.90 -4.23 -5.08
CA LEU A 47 -0.97 -4.51 -6.51
C LEU A 47 -2.32 -5.15 -6.83
N ARG A 48 -3.31 -4.32 -7.19
CA ARG A 48 -4.69 -4.78 -7.43
C ARG A 48 -4.84 -5.55 -8.74
N GLY A 49 -5.33 -6.77 -8.61
CA GLY A 49 -5.63 -7.63 -9.75
C GLY A 49 -4.88 -8.95 -9.78
N GLY A 50 -4.20 -9.33 -8.71
CA GLY A 50 -3.45 -10.59 -8.67
C GLY A 50 -2.16 -10.52 -9.50
N ALA A 51 -1.13 -9.88 -8.96
CA ALA A 51 0.13 -9.68 -9.66
C ALA A 51 0.86 -10.99 -9.94
N ASP A 52 1.40 -11.13 -11.14
CA ASP A 52 2.23 -12.28 -11.53
C ASP A 52 3.66 -12.15 -10.98
N GLY A 53 3.87 -12.66 -9.77
CA GLY A 53 5.18 -12.66 -9.12
C GLY A 53 6.25 -13.43 -9.90
N LEU A 54 5.86 -14.51 -10.62
CA LEU A 54 6.77 -15.29 -11.44
C LEU A 54 7.21 -14.53 -12.71
N ALA A 55 6.42 -13.58 -13.19
CA ALA A 55 6.85 -12.71 -14.30
C ALA A 55 7.79 -11.59 -13.83
N MET A 56 7.63 -11.11 -12.58
CA MET A 56 8.47 -10.04 -12.02
C MET A 56 9.84 -10.56 -11.58
N LEU A 57 9.88 -11.72 -10.93
CA LEU A 57 11.08 -12.37 -10.44
C LEU A 57 11.00 -13.86 -10.84
N SER A 58 11.63 -14.20 -11.97
CA SER A 58 11.39 -15.44 -12.71
C SER A 58 12.44 -16.51 -12.43
N PRO A 59 12.05 -17.78 -12.26
CA PRO A 59 12.98 -18.89 -12.21
C PRO A 59 13.34 -19.37 -13.63
N LEU A 60 14.14 -18.59 -14.36
CA LEU A 60 14.42 -18.80 -15.79
C LEU A 60 15.19 -20.08 -16.12
N GLU A 61 15.72 -20.79 -15.13
CA GLU A 61 16.38 -22.09 -15.31
C GLU A 61 15.45 -23.27 -14.98
N ASP A 62 14.25 -23.01 -14.45
CA ASP A 62 13.27 -24.03 -14.09
C ASP A 62 12.57 -24.59 -15.34
N PRO A 63 12.67 -25.89 -15.65
CA PRO A 63 12.08 -26.47 -16.86
C PRO A 63 10.55 -26.40 -16.86
N PHE A 64 9.90 -26.45 -15.70
CA PHE A 64 8.44 -26.34 -15.60
C PHE A 64 7.98 -24.91 -15.90
N PHE A 65 8.71 -23.89 -15.44
CA PHE A 65 8.45 -22.50 -15.81
C PHE A 65 8.60 -22.27 -17.31
N LEU A 66 9.69 -22.76 -17.89
CA LEU A 66 9.98 -22.62 -19.32
C LEU A 66 8.95 -23.33 -20.21
N ALA A 67 8.44 -24.48 -19.77
CA ALA A 67 7.40 -25.22 -20.47
C ALA A 67 6.02 -24.54 -20.36
N ALA A 68 5.72 -23.89 -19.23
CA ALA A 68 4.42 -23.28 -18.95
C ALA A 68 4.24 -21.87 -19.53
N ARG A 69 5.34 -21.14 -19.75
CA ARG A 69 5.32 -19.76 -20.22
C ARG A 69 5.93 -19.65 -21.61
N PRO A 70 5.17 -19.26 -22.64
CA PRO A 70 5.70 -19.07 -23.98
C PRO A 70 6.70 -17.89 -24.01
N PRO A 71 7.56 -17.79 -25.05
CA PRO A 71 8.64 -16.79 -25.12
C PRO A 71 8.17 -15.34 -25.05
N ASP A 72 6.95 -15.01 -25.49
CA ASP A 72 6.34 -13.68 -25.43
C ASP A 72 5.79 -13.31 -24.03
N MET A 73 5.73 -14.27 -23.13
CA MET A 73 5.31 -14.06 -21.73
C MET A 73 6.46 -14.22 -20.72
N ARG A 74 7.68 -14.36 -21.19
CA ARG A 74 8.90 -14.42 -20.39
C ARG A 74 10.01 -13.62 -21.06
N PHE A 75 10.98 -13.19 -20.31
CA PHE A 75 12.17 -12.53 -20.86
C PHE A 75 13.33 -13.54 -21.05
N ALA A 76 14.25 -13.23 -21.96
CA ALA A 76 15.46 -14.00 -22.10
C ALA A 76 16.46 -13.69 -20.98
N MET A 77 17.23 -14.68 -20.56
CA MET A 77 18.16 -14.57 -19.41
C MET A 77 19.22 -13.46 -19.63
N ASP A 78 19.69 -13.28 -20.86
CA ASP A 78 20.67 -12.25 -21.25
C ASP A 78 20.11 -10.82 -21.13
N LYS A 79 18.78 -10.66 -21.04
CA LYS A 79 18.08 -9.38 -20.84
C LYS A 79 17.68 -9.14 -19.41
N ALA A 80 17.90 -10.09 -18.51
CA ALA A 80 17.55 -9.93 -17.10
C ALA A 80 18.24 -8.71 -16.49
N ALA A 81 17.59 -8.06 -15.53
CA ALA A 81 18.16 -6.93 -14.80
C ALA A 81 19.28 -7.33 -13.82
N ASN A 82 19.43 -8.60 -13.56
CA ASN A 82 20.51 -9.17 -12.74
C ASN A 82 21.25 -10.26 -13.51
N THR A 83 22.57 -10.20 -13.51
CA THR A 83 23.45 -11.22 -14.15
C THR A 83 23.76 -12.36 -13.20
N THR A 84 23.78 -12.10 -11.88
CA THR A 84 23.92 -13.11 -10.83
C THR A 84 22.53 -13.42 -10.27
N PRO A 85 22.07 -14.69 -10.29
CA PRO A 85 20.76 -15.04 -9.80
C PRO A 85 20.63 -14.79 -8.30
N LEU A 86 19.44 -14.43 -7.88
CA LEU A 86 19.04 -14.48 -6.48
C LEU A 86 18.68 -15.93 -6.12
N LEU A 87 19.11 -16.38 -4.95
CA LEU A 87 18.91 -17.75 -4.51
C LEU A 87 17.82 -17.83 -3.45
N LEU A 88 16.94 -18.82 -3.61
CA LEU A 88 15.99 -19.24 -2.59
C LEU A 88 15.91 -20.78 -2.61
N ASP A 89 16.34 -21.41 -1.53
CA ASP A 89 16.62 -22.85 -1.51
C ASP A 89 17.57 -23.21 -2.67
N ASP A 90 17.22 -24.18 -3.50
CA ASP A 90 18.03 -24.60 -4.67
C ASP A 90 17.62 -23.86 -5.96
N ALA A 91 16.63 -22.95 -5.92
CA ALA A 91 16.12 -22.25 -7.09
C ALA A 91 16.85 -20.92 -7.34
N ARG A 92 16.99 -20.60 -8.61
CA ARG A 92 17.64 -19.39 -9.11
C ARG A 92 16.63 -18.46 -9.76
N PHE A 93 16.62 -17.19 -9.33
CA PHE A 93 15.66 -16.20 -9.76
C PHE A 93 16.34 -15.01 -10.42
N TYR A 94 15.71 -14.49 -11.44
CA TYR A 94 16.18 -13.36 -12.24
C TYR A 94 15.14 -12.27 -12.27
N TRP A 95 15.54 -11.04 -11.99
CA TRP A 95 14.66 -9.89 -12.12
C TRP A 95 14.29 -9.61 -13.56
N HIS A 96 13.02 -9.32 -13.79
CA HIS A 96 12.53 -8.79 -15.08
C HIS A 96 13.38 -7.58 -15.50
N PRO A 97 13.66 -7.36 -16.82
CA PRO A 97 14.45 -6.20 -17.28
C PRO A 97 13.95 -4.86 -16.75
N GLU A 98 12.63 -4.65 -16.74
CA GLU A 98 12.00 -3.44 -16.21
C GLU A 98 12.09 -3.31 -14.68
N ALA A 99 12.51 -4.35 -13.98
CA ALA A 99 12.76 -4.35 -12.55
C ALA A 99 14.20 -3.97 -12.18
N ALA A 100 14.99 -3.40 -13.09
CA ALA A 100 16.35 -2.93 -12.79
C ALA A 100 16.43 -1.99 -11.56
N PRO A 101 15.48 -1.07 -11.31
CA PRO A 101 15.44 -0.30 -10.07
C PRO A 101 15.27 -1.17 -8.81
N LEU A 102 14.49 -2.28 -8.87
CA LEU A 102 14.36 -3.21 -7.73
C LEU A 102 15.67 -3.98 -7.49
N ASN A 103 16.34 -4.39 -8.56
CA ASN A 103 17.67 -5.02 -8.43
C ASN A 103 18.68 -4.05 -7.81
N LEU A 104 18.64 -2.76 -8.16
CA LEU A 104 19.48 -1.74 -7.54
C LEU A 104 19.19 -1.60 -6.04
N LEU A 105 17.92 -1.56 -5.64
CA LEU A 105 17.51 -1.55 -4.22
C LEU A 105 17.95 -2.82 -3.48
N MET A 106 17.87 -3.98 -4.14
CA MET A 106 18.36 -5.26 -3.60
C MET A 106 19.88 -5.19 -3.34
N ASN A 107 20.65 -4.73 -4.30
CA ASN A 107 22.12 -4.59 -4.18
C ASN A 107 22.53 -3.57 -3.12
N ARG A 108 21.73 -2.54 -2.89
CA ARG A 108 21.89 -1.54 -1.82
C ARG A 108 21.43 -2.07 -0.44
N GLN A 109 20.99 -3.33 -0.34
CA GLN A 109 20.43 -3.93 0.87
C GLN A 109 19.19 -3.19 1.40
N ARG A 110 18.42 -2.56 0.52
CA ARG A 110 17.22 -1.78 0.85
C ARG A 110 15.92 -2.54 0.60
N LEU A 111 15.97 -3.63 -0.18
CA LEU A 111 14.85 -4.43 -0.61
C LEU A 111 15.06 -5.90 -0.23
N LEU A 112 14.01 -6.54 0.23
CA LEU A 112 13.88 -7.96 0.45
C LEU A 112 12.76 -8.48 -0.46
N ALA A 113 13.01 -9.59 -1.17
CA ALA A 113 12.01 -10.27 -1.98
C ALA A 113 11.51 -11.51 -1.23
N TRP A 114 10.19 -11.66 -1.08
CA TRP A 114 9.58 -12.79 -0.40
C TRP A 114 8.70 -13.56 -1.39
N GLN A 115 9.17 -14.74 -1.78
CA GLN A 115 8.47 -15.58 -2.76
C GLN A 115 7.39 -16.46 -2.13
N ALA A 116 6.46 -16.88 -2.98
CA ALA A 116 5.39 -17.82 -2.66
C ALA A 116 4.54 -17.36 -1.46
N VAL A 117 4.18 -16.07 -1.45
CA VAL A 117 3.30 -15.44 -0.46
C VAL A 117 1.87 -15.48 -0.96
N GLY A 118 0.92 -15.86 -0.10
CA GLY A 118 -0.50 -15.85 -0.40
C GLY A 118 -1.36 -15.81 0.86
N ILE A 119 -2.66 -15.71 0.69
CA ILE A 119 -3.64 -15.85 1.77
C ILE A 119 -3.80 -17.34 2.13
N GLN A 120 -4.25 -17.63 3.36
CA GLN A 120 -4.55 -19.01 3.77
C GLN A 120 -5.87 -19.52 3.19
N ASP A 121 -6.77 -18.61 2.82
CA ASP A 121 -8.04 -18.92 2.20
C ASP A 121 -7.84 -19.36 0.74
N GLU A 122 -8.67 -20.29 0.28
CA GLU A 122 -8.58 -20.85 -1.08
C GLU A 122 -9.28 -19.99 -2.14
N THR A 123 -9.81 -18.82 -1.77
CA THR A 123 -10.54 -17.96 -2.70
C THR A 123 -9.66 -17.44 -3.83
N ARG A 124 -10.25 -17.30 -5.01
CA ARG A 124 -9.69 -16.63 -6.20
C ARG A 124 -10.56 -15.45 -6.62
N SER A 125 -11.43 -14.98 -5.70
CA SER A 125 -12.24 -13.78 -5.86
C SER A 125 -11.43 -12.56 -5.38
N HIS A 126 -11.25 -11.58 -6.24
CA HIS A 126 -10.60 -10.31 -5.86
C HIS A 126 -11.26 -9.68 -4.63
N PHE A 127 -12.60 -9.64 -4.60
CA PHE A 127 -13.34 -9.00 -3.52
C PHE A 127 -13.07 -9.66 -2.17
N GLU A 128 -13.12 -10.99 -2.13
CA GLU A 128 -12.92 -11.76 -0.91
C GLU A 128 -11.45 -11.70 -0.44
N ALA A 129 -10.50 -11.93 -1.35
CA ALA A 129 -9.08 -11.93 -1.01
C ALA A 129 -8.59 -10.54 -0.57
N GLN A 130 -9.06 -9.46 -1.23
CA GLN A 130 -8.76 -8.09 -0.83
C GLN A 130 -9.35 -7.78 0.54
N GLU A 131 -10.61 -8.17 0.80
CA GLU A 131 -11.25 -7.99 2.10
C GLU A 131 -10.46 -8.69 3.22
N LEU A 132 -10.01 -9.93 3.00
CA LEU A 132 -9.20 -10.68 3.97
C LEU A 132 -7.90 -9.95 4.31
N ILE A 133 -7.16 -9.48 3.32
CA ILE A 133 -5.90 -8.77 3.53
C ILE A 133 -6.14 -7.41 4.18
N GLU A 134 -7.10 -6.63 3.70
CA GLU A 134 -7.41 -5.30 4.22
C GLU A 134 -8.00 -5.34 5.63
N ARG A 135 -8.69 -6.40 5.98
CA ARG A 135 -9.19 -6.63 7.35
C ARG A 135 -8.18 -7.34 8.24
N GLY A 136 -7.12 -7.90 7.68
CA GLY A 136 -6.13 -8.67 8.42
C GLY A 136 -6.73 -9.94 9.02
N ALA A 137 -7.50 -10.69 8.22
CA ALA A 137 -8.20 -11.91 8.60
C ALA A 137 -7.77 -13.10 7.72
N HIS A 138 -7.79 -14.30 8.30
CA HIS A 138 -7.46 -15.54 7.58
C HIS A 138 -8.67 -16.18 6.90
N SER A 139 -9.89 -15.77 7.26
CA SER A 139 -11.14 -16.34 6.75
C SER A 139 -12.25 -15.29 6.81
N LEU A 140 -13.16 -15.32 5.83
CA LEU A 140 -14.36 -14.48 5.78
C LEU A 140 -15.26 -14.68 7.00
N GLN A 141 -15.26 -15.87 7.59
CA GLN A 141 -16.03 -16.18 8.79
C GLN A 141 -15.51 -15.44 10.04
N ASN A 142 -14.28 -14.97 10.01
CA ASN A 142 -13.61 -14.25 11.11
C ASN A 142 -13.65 -12.72 10.95
N LEU A 143 -14.47 -12.19 10.03
CA LEU A 143 -14.62 -10.75 9.79
C LEU A 143 -15.55 -10.04 10.78
N ASN A 144 -15.62 -10.50 12.03
CA ASN A 144 -16.49 -9.92 13.07
C ASN A 144 -15.98 -8.55 13.60
N ASP A 145 -14.71 -8.25 13.43
CA ASP A 145 -14.14 -6.96 13.82
C ASP A 145 -14.55 -5.86 12.80
N PRO A 146 -15.21 -4.78 13.23
CA PRO A 146 -15.61 -3.70 12.33
C PRO A 146 -14.43 -2.88 11.77
N PHE A 147 -13.23 -3.02 12.34
CA PHE A 147 -12.07 -2.22 11.97
C PHE A 147 -11.18 -2.90 10.91
N GLY A 148 -10.63 -2.09 10.00
CA GLY A 148 -9.50 -2.49 9.18
C GLY A 148 -8.21 -2.64 10.00
N TRP A 149 -7.25 -3.41 9.51
CA TRP A 149 -6.05 -3.71 10.32
C TRP A 149 -5.20 -2.47 10.62
N MET A 150 -5.10 -1.50 9.72
CA MET A 150 -4.36 -0.25 9.97
C MET A 150 -5.04 0.61 11.04
N ALA A 151 -6.38 0.73 10.96
CA ALA A 151 -7.15 1.44 11.98
C ALA A 151 -6.98 0.81 13.36
N ARG A 152 -7.04 -0.54 13.46
CA ARG A 152 -6.76 -1.26 14.73
C ARG A 152 -5.36 -0.97 15.25
N GLN A 153 -4.34 -0.96 14.39
CA GLN A 153 -2.96 -0.70 14.82
C GLN A 153 -2.80 0.73 15.37
N VAL A 154 -3.41 1.72 14.73
CA VAL A 154 -3.42 3.10 15.25
C VAL A 154 -4.08 3.15 16.63
N TYR A 155 -5.23 2.52 16.77
CA TYR A 155 -5.95 2.46 18.05
C TYR A 155 -5.14 1.77 19.17
N LEU A 156 -4.62 0.57 18.91
CA LEU A 156 -3.85 -0.21 19.87
C LEU A 156 -2.52 0.45 20.29
N ASN A 157 -1.92 1.20 19.39
CA ASN A 157 -0.64 1.85 19.64
C ASN A 157 -0.76 3.34 19.98
N LYS A 158 -1.97 3.86 20.21
CA LYS A 158 -2.21 5.30 20.47
C LYS A 158 -1.30 5.87 21.56
N ALA A 159 -1.04 5.13 22.62
CA ALA A 159 -0.15 5.55 23.72
C ALA A 159 1.35 5.58 23.35
N LYS A 160 1.75 4.89 22.27
CA LYS A 160 3.14 4.78 21.81
C LYS A 160 3.52 5.85 20.79
N PHE A 161 2.53 6.45 20.14
CA PHE A 161 2.76 7.46 19.12
C PHE A 161 2.64 8.85 19.70
N PRO A 162 3.59 9.74 19.38
CA PRO A 162 3.49 11.12 19.81
C PRO A 162 2.25 11.76 19.21
N THR A 163 1.51 12.50 20.03
CA THR A 163 0.44 13.34 19.53
C THR A 163 1.05 14.51 18.77
N THR A 164 0.88 14.53 17.47
CA THR A 164 1.24 15.73 16.69
C THR A 164 0.06 16.71 16.71
N PRO A 165 0.30 18.02 16.58
CA PRO A 165 -0.78 18.99 16.51
C PRO A 165 -1.79 18.72 15.38
N ILE A 166 -1.32 18.10 14.30
CA ILE A 166 -2.12 17.82 13.11
C ILE A 166 -2.88 16.49 13.23
N GLY A 167 -2.25 15.47 13.84
CA GLY A 167 -2.88 14.19 14.13
C GLY A 167 -3.45 13.44 12.92
N LEU A 168 -2.74 13.41 11.77
CA LEU A 168 -3.12 12.61 10.61
C LEU A 168 -2.40 11.25 10.63
N PRO A 169 -2.91 10.23 11.33
CA PRO A 169 -2.22 8.94 11.45
C PRO A 169 -2.32 8.08 10.19
N LEU A 170 -3.37 8.26 9.39
CA LEU A 170 -3.68 7.42 8.23
C LEU A 170 -3.83 8.25 6.95
N PHE A 171 -3.16 7.78 5.89
CA PHE A 171 -3.26 8.37 4.57
C PHE A 171 -3.42 7.30 3.49
N ALA A 172 -4.42 7.45 2.62
CA ALA A 172 -4.55 6.69 1.39
C ALA A 172 -4.17 7.57 0.19
N GLY A 173 -3.11 7.19 -0.52
CA GLY A 173 -2.67 7.83 -1.76
C GLY A 173 -3.55 7.46 -2.97
N ASN A 174 -4.84 7.29 -2.73
CA ASN A 174 -5.88 6.87 -3.66
C ASN A 174 -7.07 7.83 -3.56
N ASN A 175 -7.98 7.77 -4.54
CA ASN A 175 -9.25 8.50 -4.45
C ASN A 175 -10.25 7.85 -3.47
N ASN A 176 -10.06 6.58 -3.14
CA ASN A 176 -10.90 5.82 -2.22
C ASN A 176 -10.09 5.36 -1.01
N MET A 177 -10.75 5.28 0.13
CA MET A 177 -10.18 4.73 1.35
C MET A 177 -10.23 3.20 1.29
N PRO A 178 -9.11 2.47 1.51
CA PRO A 178 -9.11 1.02 1.60
C PRO A 178 -9.80 0.53 2.89
N ASN A 179 -10.36 -0.69 2.86
CA ASN A 179 -10.97 -1.29 4.04
C ASN A 179 -9.96 -1.50 5.19
N ALA A 180 -8.66 -1.49 4.91
CA ALA A 180 -7.61 -1.51 5.92
C ALA A 180 -7.68 -0.33 6.91
N MET A 181 -8.29 0.79 6.51
CA MET A 181 -8.48 2.00 7.32
C MET A 181 -9.92 2.17 7.83
N LEU A 182 -10.80 1.18 7.58
CA LEU A 182 -12.18 1.23 8.03
C LEU A 182 -12.25 1.37 9.55
N GLY A 183 -13.14 2.26 10.02
CA GLY A 183 -13.34 2.54 11.45
C GLY A 183 -12.34 3.54 12.06
N ALA A 184 -11.45 4.13 11.26
CA ALA A 184 -10.53 5.15 11.74
C ALA A 184 -11.22 6.52 11.91
N ASP A 185 -10.90 7.22 13.00
CA ASP A 185 -11.41 8.57 13.27
C ASP A 185 -10.78 9.65 12.38
N GLN A 186 -9.52 9.45 11.97
CA GLN A 186 -8.74 10.42 11.20
C GLN A 186 -8.02 9.71 10.06
N VAL A 187 -8.50 9.95 8.86
CA VAL A 187 -7.92 9.42 7.62
C VAL A 187 -8.11 10.46 6.51
N LEU A 188 -7.10 10.60 5.67
CA LEU A 188 -7.18 11.38 4.44
C LEU A 188 -6.96 10.44 3.26
N ALA A 189 -7.93 10.39 2.33
CA ALA A 189 -7.80 9.71 1.05
C ALA A 189 -7.69 10.77 -0.05
N MET A 190 -6.55 10.81 -0.73
CA MET A 190 -6.29 11.75 -1.82
C MET A 190 -5.16 11.23 -2.69
N ARG A 191 -5.41 11.11 -3.99
CA ARG A 191 -4.42 10.56 -4.93
C ARG A 191 -3.17 11.43 -5.03
N ASP A 192 -3.32 12.73 -5.11
CA ASP A 192 -2.20 13.65 -5.38
C ASP A 192 -2.23 14.87 -4.46
N LEU A 193 -1.15 15.06 -3.72
CA LEU A 193 -0.91 16.22 -2.87
C LEU A 193 0.10 17.20 -3.47
N GLN A 194 0.44 17.08 -4.77
CA GLN A 194 1.47 17.93 -5.41
C GLN A 194 1.23 19.43 -5.20
N ASN A 195 -0.01 19.86 -5.23
CA ASN A 195 -0.41 21.27 -5.06
C ASN A 195 -1.17 21.52 -3.74
N GLY A 196 -1.02 20.62 -2.77
CA GLY A 196 -1.75 20.70 -1.50
C GLY A 196 -3.08 19.98 -1.52
N VAL A 197 -3.88 20.23 -0.48
CA VAL A 197 -5.19 19.62 -0.33
C VAL A 197 -6.20 20.32 -1.24
N SER A 198 -6.91 19.54 -2.04
CA SER A 198 -8.04 20.01 -2.84
C SER A 198 -9.37 19.52 -2.25
N PHE A 199 -10.41 20.35 -2.32
CA PHE A 199 -11.75 20.00 -1.89
C PHE A 199 -12.74 20.34 -3.01
N PRO A 200 -13.75 19.50 -3.28
CA PRO A 200 -14.79 19.81 -4.27
C PRO A 200 -15.47 21.16 -3.98
N GLY A 201 -15.50 22.05 -4.98
CA GLY A 201 -15.97 23.43 -4.81
C GLY A 201 -14.91 24.38 -4.23
N GLY A 202 -13.66 23.96 -4.05
CA GLY A 202 -12.57 24.79 -3.60
C GLY A 202 -12.78 25.42 -2.22
N PRO A 203 -12.24 26.62 -1.94
CA PRO A 203 -12.41 27.30 -0.65
C PRO A 203 -13.87 27.59 -0.26
N ALA A 204 -14.74 27.84 -1.25
CA ALA A 204 -16.17 28.04 -0.99
C ALA A 204 -16.85 26.75 -0.53
N GLY A 205 -16.54 25.62 -1.17
CA GLY A 205 -17.03 24.31 -0.75
C GLY A 205 -16.56 23.93 0.66
N LEU A 206 -15.31 24.21 0.99
CA LEU A 206 -14.76 23.96 2.32
C LEU A 206 -15.43 24.82 3.40
N LYS A 207 -15.68 26.12 3.15
CA LYS A 207 -16.45 27.00 4.03
C LYS A 207 -17.91 26.53 4.21
N ALA A 208 -18.52 26.03 3.14
CA ALA A 208 -19.89 25.50 3.22
C ALA A 208 -19.91 24.22 4.10
N LEU A 209 -18.90 23.34 3.97
CA LEU A 209 -18.76 22.16 4.84
C LEU A 209 -18.62 22.56 6.31
N GLN A 210 -17.78 23.54 6.62
CA GLN A 210 -17.58 24.06 7.97
C GLN A 210 -18.91 24.62 8.53
N ALA A 211 -19.60 25.49 7.77
CA ALA A 211 -20.88 26.06 8.17
C ALA A 211 -21.96 25.00 8.43
N MET A 212 -21.96 23.89 7.66
CA MET A 212 -22.87 22.76 7.90
C MET A 212 -22.57 22.06 9.22
N GLY A 213 -21.30 21.88 9.59
CA GLY A 213 -20.90 21.29 10.87
C GLY A 213 -21.23 22.19 12.07
N GLU A 214 -21.15 23.53 11.88
CA GLU A 214 -21.42 24.51 12.93
C GLU A 214 -22.93 24.76 13.12
N ALA A 215 -23.75 24.66 12.08
CA ALA A 215 -25.17 25.00 12.09
C ALA A 215 -26.00 24.07 12.97
N ASP A 216 -25.63 22.80 13.10
CA ASP A 216 -26.29 21.80 13.95
C ASP A 216 -25.27 20.92 14.65
N GLY A 217 -24.64 21.48 15.67
CA GLY A 217 -23.61 20.79 16.47
C GLY A 217 -24.10 19.53 17.20
N GLN A 218 -25.41 19.30 17.29
CA GLN A 218 -26.00 18.10 17.87
C GLN A 218 -26.23 16.99 16.83
N HIS A 219 -26.15 17.32 15.53
CA HIS A 219 -26.30 16.31 14.49
C HIS A 219 -25.12 15.32 14.50
N PRO A 220 -25.35 14.00 14.43
CA PRO A 220 -24.27 13.00 14.47
C PRO A 220 -23.17 13.20 13.43
N ALA A 221 -23.49 13.77 12.27
CA ALA A 221 -22.52 14.09 11.23
C ALA A 221 -21.71 15.36 11.52
N ALA A 222 -22.12 16.24 12.42
CA ALA A 222 -21.42 17.51 12.69
C ALA A 222 -19.97 17.29 13.11
N LYS A 223 -19.73 16.34 14.02
CA LYS A 223 -18.38 15.97 14.48
C LYS A 223 -17.49 15.46 13.32
N ILE A 224 -18.04 14.63 12.43
CA ILE A 224 -17.33 14.11 11.26
C ILE A 224 -16.97 15.25 10.31
N ILE A 225 -17.92 16.15 10.05
CA ILE A 225 -17.74 17.31 9.17
C ILE A 225 -16.64 18.23 9.71
N LEU A 226 -16.69 18.59 10.99
CA LEU A 226 -15.70 19.45 11.62
C LEU A 226 -14.32 18.80 11.71
N ASN A 227 -14.24 17.50 12.01
CA ASN A 227 -12.98 16.74 11.98
C ASN A 227 -12.37 16.72 10.57
N THR A 228 -13.20 16.53 9.54
CA THR A 228 -12.73 16.58 8.14
C THR A 228 -12.17 17.95 7.82
N PHE A 229 -12.92 19.02 8.11
CA PHE A 229 -12.46 20.39 7.91
C PHE A 229 -11.12 20.65 8.62
N ASN A 230 -11.04 20.34 9.91
CA ASN A 230 -9.84 20.57 10.71
C ASN A 230 -8.64 19.77 10.18
N THR A 231 -8.84 18.53 9.72
CA THR A 231 -7.77 17.70 9.13
C THR A 231 -7.25 18.31 7.83
N LEU A 232 -8.15 18.74 6.93
CA LEU A 232 -7.78 19.34 5.65
C LEU A 232 -7.02 20.66 5.86
N ASP A 233 -7.53 21.53 6.77
CA ASP A 233 -6.90 22.80 7.09
C ASP A 233 -5.53 22.61 7.75
N ALA A 234 -5.42 21.69 8.70
CA ALA A 234 -4.18 21.37 9.38
C ALA A 234 -3.10 20.82 8.43
N VAL A 235 -3.46 19.86 7.55
CA VAL A 235 -2.55 19.36 6.52
C VAL A 235 -2.11 20.49 5.61
N ASN A 236 -3.05 21.27 5.10
CA ASN A 236 -2.74 22.37 4.20
C ASN A 236 -1.87 23.45 4.87
N THR A 237 -2.02 23.67 6.18
CA THR A 237 -1.19 24.59 6.97
C THR A 237 0.22 24.09 7.16
N ALA A 238 0.43 22.77 7.30
CA ALA A 238 1.74 22.17 7.46
C ALA A 238 2.58 22.17 6.16
N LEU A 239 1.92 22.29 5.00
CA LEU A 239 2.63 22.28 3.72
C LEU A 239 3.34 23.61 3.46
N PRO A 240 4.56 23.62 2.87
CA PRO A 240 5.29 24.84 2.52
C PRO A 240 4.49 25.74 1.59
N LYS A 241 4.51 27.06 1.86
CA LYS A 241 3.74 28.07 1.12
C LYS A 241 4.61 29.28 0.75
N THR A 242 4.24 29.93 -0.35
CA THR A 242 4.68 31.29 -0.71
C THR A 242 3.45 32.07 -1.16
N ASP A 243 3.26 33.28 -0.63
CA ASP A 243 2.09 34.14 -0.93
C ASP A 243 0.76 33.40 -0.74
N ASN A 244 0.62 32.65 0.36
CA ASN A 244 -0.54 31.81 0.70
C ASN A 244 -0.85 30.68 -0.30
N LYS A 245 0.03 30.41 -1.27
CA LYS A 245 -0.09 29.28 -2.19
C LYS A 245 0.83 28.15 -1.75
N VAL A 246 0.29 26.95 -1.69
CA VAL A 246 1.07 25.76 -1.40
C VAL A 246 2.09 25.54 -2.53
N LEU A 247 3.36 25.39 -2.15
CA LEU A 247 4.42 25.13 -3.11
C LEU A 247 4.33 23.68 -3.62
N PRO A 248 4.58 23.43 -4.90
CA PRO A 248 4.72 22.08 -5.43
C PRO A 248 5.79 21.30 -4.66
N TYR A 249 5.55 20.00 -4.48
CA TYR A 249 6.54 19.13 -3.86
C TYR A 249 7.69 18.83 -4.83
N LEU A 250 8.91 19.03 -4.36
CA LEU A 250 10.13 18.68 -5.08
C LEU A 250 10.82 17.54 -4.35
N SER A 251 10.95 16.39 -5.03
CA SER A 251 11.72 15.24 -4.54
C SER A 251 13.19 15.63 -4.34
N SER A 252 13.79 15.07 -3.32
CA SER A 252 15.23 15.23 -3.04
C SER A 252 16.05 14.04 -3.55
N GLY A 253 15.40 12.99 -4.08
CA GLY A 253 16.06 11.85 -4.72
C GLY A 253 16.50 12.18 -6.15
N ASN A 254 17.37 11.33 -6.70
CA ASN A 254 17.86 11.47 -8.08
C ASN A 254 16.88 10.93 -9.12
N THR A 255 16.05 9.95 -8.72
CA THR A 255 15.04 9.34 -9.58
C THR A 255 13.74 10.11 -9.48
N PRO A 256 13.15 10.58 -10.60
CA PRO A 256 11.84 11.22 -10.57
C PRO A 256 10.74 10.21 -10.29
N TYR A 257 9.72 10.61 -9.52
CA TYR A 257 8.50 9.80 -9.38
C TYR A 257 7.78 9.68 -10.73
N PRO A 258 7.41 8.47 -11.15
CA PRO A 258 6.58 8.32 -12.34
C PRO A 258 5.18 8.91 -12.13
N ASP A 259 4.58 9.41 -13.21
CA ASP A 259 3.19 9.89 -13.19
C ASP A 259 2.21 8.72 -13.35
N SER A 260 2.19 7.87 -12.34
CA SER A 260 1.36 6.68 -12.22
C SER A 260 0.86 6.55 -10.79
N ASP A 261 -0.16 5.73 -10.54
CA ASP A 261 -0.74 5.60 -9.19
C ASP A 261 0.31 5.35 -8.10
N PRO A 262 1.24 4.36 -8.23
CA PRO A 262 2.24 4.17 -7.19
C PRO A 262 3.20 5.35 -7.05
N GLY A 263 3.58 6.01 -8.15
CA GLY A 263 4.49 7.15 -8.11
C GLY A 263 3.87 8.37 -7.44
N VAL A 264 2.65 8.73 -7.84
CA VAL A 264 1.92 9.89 -7.30
C VAL A 264 1.57 9.68 -5.83
N GLY A 265 1.07 8.48 -5.47
CA GLY A 265 0.74 8.14 -4.08
C GLY A 265 1.96 8.16 -3.17
N LEU A 266 3.07 7.54 -3.57
CA LEU A 266 4.32 7.53 -2.80
C LEU A 266 4.93 8.94 -2.65
N ARG A 267 4.88 9.77 -3.70
CA ARG A 267 5.26 11.19 -3.63
C ARG A 267 4.45 11.95 -2.58
N SER A 268 3.13 11.71 -2.52
CA SER A 268 2.25 12.31 -1.52
C SER A 268 2.58 11.85 -0.09
N ILE A 269 2.92 10.57 0.10
CA ILE A 269 3.37 10.04 1.39
C ILE A 269 4.70 10.67 1.81
N ALA A 270 5.68 10.78 0.92
CA ALA A 270 6.96 11.43 1.21
C ALA A 270 6.74 12.89 1.66
N ARG A 271 5.87 13.62 0.95
CA ARG A 271 5.49 14.99 1.31
C ARG A 271 4.88 15.09 2.71
N LEU A 272 3.90 14.26 3.04
CA LEU A 272 3.27 14.26 4.37
C LEU A 272 4.23 13.86 5.48
N THR A 273 5.13 12.91 5.22
CA THR A 273 6.17 12.52 6.17
C THR A 273 7.11 13.67 6.48
N GLN A 274 7.55 14.41 5.45
CA GLN A 274 8.39 15.58 5.63
C GLN A 274 7.69 16.75 6.30
N ALA A 275 6.38 16.90 6.08
CA ALA A 275 5.54 17.88 6.75
C ALA A 275 5.23 17.53 8.22
N GLN A 276 5.67 16.35 8.69
CA GLN A 276 5.54 15.89 10.09
C GLN A 276 4.09 15.90 10.61
N VAL A 277 3.15 15.51 9.75
CA VAL A 277 1.72 15.49 10.09
C VAL A 277 1.32 14.36 11.04
N GLY A 278 2.26 13.56 11.52
CA GLY A 278 1.99 12.43 12.42
C GLY A 278 1.60 11.15 11.69
N LEU A 279 1.98 11.01 10.43
CA LEU A 279 1.67 9.84 9.61
C LEU A 279 2.26 8.56 10.21
N GLN A 280 1.39 7.56 10.44
CA GLN A 280 1.78 6.26 11.00
C GLN A 280 1.64 5.15 9.97
N TYR A 281 0.52 5.13 9.24
CA TYR A 281 0.28 4.14 8.19
C TYR A 281 -0.20 4.84 6.92
N ALA A 282 0.22 4.28 5.79
CA ALA A 282 -0.23 4.74 4.49
C ALA A 282 -0.51 3.57 3.55
N TRP A 283 -1.38 3.80 2.59
CA TRP A 283 -1.77 2.83 1.57
C TRP A 283 -1.76 3.45 0.19
N VAL A 284 -1.23 2.74 -0.78
CA VAL A 284 -1.26 3.12 -2.20
C VAL A 284 -1.68 1.91 -3.03
N ASP A 285 -2.66 2.08 -3.89
CA ASP A 285 -3.00 1.06 -4.88
C ASP A 285 -2.15 1.23 -6.15
N HIS A 286 -1.78 0.13 -6.73
CA HIS A 286 -1.27 0.04 -8.09
C HIS A 286 -2.18 -0.93 -8.86
N SER A 287 -3.05 -0.39 -9.68
CA SER A 287 -4.09 -1.14 -10.38
C SER A 287 -3.61 -1.80 -11.67
N SER A 288 -4.50 -2.56 -12.32
CA SER A 288 -4.32 -3.17 -13.66
C SER A 288 -3.46 -4.43 -13.71
N TRP A 289 -3.20 -5.07 -12.57
CA TRP A 289 -2.49 -6.36 -12.53
C TRP A 289 -3.35 -7.56 -12.92
N ASP A 290 -4.64 -7.36 -13.17
CA ASP A 290 -5.55 -8.41 -13.65
C ASP A 290 -5.31 -8.69 -15.15
N THR A 291 -4.23 -9.41 -15.43
CA THR A 291 -3.68 -9.61 -16.79
C THR A 291 -4.15 -10.91 -17.42
N HIS A 292 -5.47 -11.08 -17.58
CA HIS A 292 -6.06 -12.24 -18.26
C HIS A 292 -5.76 -12.30 -19.75
N GLU A 293 -5.38 -11.19 -20.36
CA GLU A 293 -5.05 -11.09 -21.78
C GLU A 293 -3.87 -10.16 -22.03
N GLY A 294 -3.07 -10.43 -23.05
CA GLY A 294 -1.97 -9.59 -23.50
C GLY A 294 -0.96 -9.26 -22.40
N GLN A 295 -0.69 -10.19 -21.47
CA GLN A 295 0.13 -9.94 -20.29
C GLN A 295 1.56 -9.51 -20.67
N GLY A 296 2.15 -10.09 -21.71
CA GLY A 296 3.56 -9.87 -22.04
C GLY A 296 3.96 -8.41 -22.17
N TRP A 297 3.15 -7.57 -22.84
CA TRP A 297 3.45 -6.14 -22.97
C TRP A 297 2.95 -5.31 -21.77
N ARG A 298 1.83 -5.72 -21.13
CA ARG A 298 1.25 -5.00 -19.98
C ARG A 298 2.15 -5.09 -18.77
N ILE A 299 2.74 -6.26 -18.52
CA ILE A 299 3.57 -6.51 -17.35
C ILE A 299 4.84 -5.64 -17.36
N ASN A 300 5.43 -5.39 -18.54
CA ASN A 300 6.59 -4.51 -18.71
C ASN A 300 6.29 -3.10 -18.16
N TYR A 301 5.15 -2.53 -18.55
CA TYR A 301 4.73 -1.21 -18.07
C TYR A 301 4.50 -1.21 -16.56
N LEU A 302 3.75 -2.19 -16.04
CA LEU A 302 3.40 -2.28 -14.62
C LEU A 302 4.65 -2.44 -13.74
N ILE A 303 5.57 -3.33 -14.12
CA ILE A 303 6.84 -3.51 -13.41
C ILE A 303 7.68 -2.24 -13.47
N SER A 304 7.78 -1.61 -14.62
CA SER A 304 8.54 -0.35 -14.81
C SER A 304 8.01 0.77 -13.92
N GLN A 305 6.68 0.96 -13.85
CA GLN A 305 6.08 1.98 -13.01
C GLN A 305 6.29 1.70 -11.52
N LEU A 306 6.06 0.47 -11.09
CA LEU A 306 6.29 0.06 -9.71
C LEU A 306 7.75 0.25 -9.29
N SER A 307 8.68 -0.31 -10.08
CA SER A 307 10.10 -0.32 -9.75
C SER A 307 10.71 1.08 -9.66
N LYS A 308 10.35 1.97 -10.60
CA LYS A 308 10.76 3.38 -10.58
C LYS A 308 10.16 4.15 -9.40
N ALA A 309 8.89 3.91 -9.09
CA ALA A 309 8.23 4.55 -7.95
C ALA A 309 8.87 4.18 -6.61
N LEU A 310 9.21 2.90 -6.42
CA LEU A 310 9.87 2.40 -5.21
C LEU A 310 11.29 2.95 -5.07
N LEU A 311 12.07 3.01 -6.15
CA LEU A 311 13.41 3.61 -6.14
C LEU A 311 13.36 5.11 -5.83
N ALA A 312 12.46 5.85 -6.51
CA ALA A 312 12.28 7.28 -6.28
C ALA A 312 11.92 7.57 -4.82
N PHE A 313 11.02 6.76 -4.25
CA PHE A 313 10.61 6.91 -2.86
C PHE A 313 11.76 6.63 -1.87
N ASP A 314 12.50 5.54 -2.07
CA ASP A 314 13.64 5.22 -1.19
C ASP A 314 14.72 6.33 -1.23
N GLU A 315 15.07 6.80 -2.42
CA GLU A 315 16.08 7.87 -2.57
C GLU A 315 15.61 9.18 -1.93
N ASP A 316 14.34 9.55 -2.10
CA ASP A 316 13.77 10.78 -1.53
C ASP A 316 13.73 10.72 0.01
N MET A 317 13.28 9.60 0.58
CA MET A 317 13.24 9.39 2.02
C MET A 317 14.64 9.36 2.63
N GLN A 318 15.62 8.72 1.97
CA GLN A 318 17.01 8.70 2.41
C GLN A 318 17.66 10.09 2.38
N ALA A 319 17.44 10.87 1.30
CA ALA A 319 17.97 12.22 1.17
C ALA A 319 17.51 13.16 2.29
N LYS A 320 16.37 12.85 2.92
CA LYS A 320 15.80 13.59 4.06
C LYS A 320 16.02 12.91 5.41
N ASN A 321 16.77 11.81 5.47
CA ASN A 321 16.95 10.99 6.67
C ASN A 321 15.61 10.58 7.32
N GLN A 322 14.59 10.32 6.51
CA GLN A 322 13.27 9.88 6.96
C GLN A 322 13.20 8.35 6.95
N PRO A 323 13.06 7.70 8.11
CA PRO A 323 12.88 6.26 8.16
C PRO A 323 11.49 5.88 7.65
N TYR A 324 11.34 4.64 7.20
CA TYR A 324 10.07 4.05 6.79
C TYR A 324 10.17 2.53 6.73
N THR A 325 9.02 1.87 6.65
CA THR A 325 8.90 0.47 6.22
C THR A 325 7.79 0.41 5.18
N LEU A 326 8.04 -0.26 4.06
CA LEU A 326 7.10 -0.40 2.96
C LEU A 326 6.98 -1.88 2.57
N VAL A 327 5.75 -2.34 2.40
CA VAL A 327 5.41 -3.68 1.92
C VAL A 327 4.67 -3.55 0.59
N VAL A 328 5.11 -4.29 -0.42
CA VAL A 328 4.36 -4.50 -1.68
C VAL A 328 3.71 -5.86 -1.61
N MET A 329 2.41 -5.92 -1.86
CA MET A 329 1.63 -7.16 -1.80
C MET A 329 0.50 -7.16 -2.82
N THR A 330 0.02 -8.32 -3.17
CA THR A 330 -1.16 -8.53 -4.01
C THR A 330 -2.10 -9.52 -3.33
N GLU A 331 -3.37 -9.58 -3.77
CA GLU A 331 -4.38 -10.45 -3.17
C GLU A 331 -4.11 -11.94 -3.40
N PHE A 332 -3.57 -12.30 -4.56
CA PHE A 332 -3.13 -13.64 -4.95
C PHE A 332 -2.22 -13.56 -6.16
N GLY A 333 -1.58 -14.67 -6.54
CA GLY A 333 -0.74 -14.79 -7.72
C GLY A 333 -1.51 -15.16 -8.98
N ARG A 334 -0.78 -15.59 -10.00
CA ARG A 334 -1.31 -16.04 -11.29
C ARG A 334 -0.96 -17.50 -11.52
N ARG A 335 -1.79 -18.20 -12.31
CA ARG A 335 -1.51 -19.58 -12.73
C ARG A 335 -0.13 -19.69 -13.37
N LEU A 336 0.50 -20.82 -13.14
CA LEU A 336 1.78 -21.12 -13.77
C LEU A 336 1.65 -21.13 -15.29
N ILE A 337 0.62 -21.80 -15.83
CA ILE A 337 0.38 -21.95 -17.25
C ILE A 337 -0.33 -20.71 -17.80
N SER A 338 0.14 -20.20 -18.92
CA SER A 338 -0.55 -19.14 -19.68
C SER A 338 -1.87 -19.64 -20.27
N ASN A 339 -2.83 -18.74 -20.40
CA ASN A 339 -4.10 -19.02 -21.06
C ASN A 339 -4.04 -18.75 -22.57
N ARG A 340 -5.17 -19.00 -23.26
CA ARG A 340 -5.25 -18.83 -24.75
C ARG A 340 -5.25 -17.37 -25.22
N SER A 341 -5.39 -16.42 -24.32
CA SER A 341 -5.42 -14.98 -24.62
C SER A 341 -4.07 -14.30 -24.36
N ASN A 342 -2.96 -15.05 -24.29
CA ASN A 342 -1.64 -14.56 -23.93
C ASN A 342 -1.65 -13.81 -22.59
N GLY A 343 -2.37 -14.35 -21.62
CA GLY A 343 -2.47 -13.89 -20.24
C GLY A 343 -2.39 -15.05 -19.26
N THR A 344 -2.74 -14.78 -18.02
CA THR A 344 -2.83 -15.81 -16.97
C THR A 344 -4.11 -15.63 -16.17
N ASP A 345 -4.68 -16.75 -15.72
CA ASP A 345 -5.82 -16.74 -14.83
C ASP A 345 -5.37 -16.61 -13.37
N HIS A 346 -6.32 -16.40 -12.45
CA HIS A 346 -6.04 -16.28 -11.03
C HIS A 346 -5.37 -17.53 -10.48
N GLY A 347 -4.31 -17.33 -9.71
CA GLY A 347 -3.54 -18.36 -9.02
C GLY A 347 -3.52 -18.14 -7.51
N HIS A 348 -2.46 -18.59 -6.82
CA HIS A 348 -2.38 -18.51 -5.37
C HIS A 348 -1.15 -17.75 -4.89
N GLY A 349 0.01 -18.42 -4.83
CA GLY A 349 1.25 -17.78 -4.39
C GLY A 349 1.76 -16.71 -5.34
N SER A 350 2.31 -15.64 -4.80
CA SER A 350 2.92 -14.54 -5.53
C SER A 350 4.20 -14.05 -4.85
N LEU A 351 4.75 -12.97 -5.35
CA LEU A 351 5.88 -12.24 -4.80
C LEU A 351 5.38 -11.09 -3.91
N SER A 352 5.96 -10.96 -2.72
CA SER A 352 5.88 -9.76 -1.91
C SER A 352 7.25 -9.12 -1.79
N LEU A 353 7.30 -7.78 -1.70
CA LEU A 353 8.52 -7.03 -1.49
C LEU A 353 8.44 -6.30 -0.15
N VAL A 354 9.54 -6.28 0.59
CA VAL A 354 9.62 -5.51 1.84
C VAL A 354 10.85 -4.63 1.77
N MET A 355 10.70 -3.34 2.04
CA MET A 355 11.80 -2.39 2.02
C MET A 355 11.70 -1.37 3.15
N GLY A 356 12.85 -0.79 3.51
CA GLY A 356 12.87 0.21 4.56
C GLY A 356 14.19 0.27 5.33
N SER A 357 14.23 1.18 6.30
CA SER A 357 15.46 1.53 7.02
C SER A 357 15.97 0.41 7.93
N LYS A 358 15.06 -0.44 8.44
CA LYS A 358 15.38 -1.53 9.39
C LYS A 358 15.13 -2.93 8.79
N VAL A 359 14.75 -3.00 7.52
CA VAL A 359 14.51 -4.26 6.82
C VAL A 359 15.85 -4.90 6.46
N PRO A 360 16.07 -6.20 6.73
CA PRO A 360 17.29 -6.89 6.38
C PRO A 360 17.32 -7.25 4.88
N GLY A 361 17.49 -6.24 4.04
CA GLY A 361 17.45 -6.35 2.58
C GLY A 361 18.61 -7.10 1.96
N GLY A 362 18.68 -7.14 0.64
CA GLY A 362 19.74 -7.78 -0.14
C GLY A 362 19.57 -9.30 -0.29
N LYS A 363 18.40 -9.86 0.01
CA LYS A 363 18.14 -11.29 -0.04
C LYS A 363 16.72 -11.66 -0.38
N MET A 364 16.53 -12.91 -0.74
CA MET A 364 15.21 -13.55 -0.82
C MET A 364 14.84 -14.20 0.51
N MET A 365 13.54 -14.30 0.77
CA MET A 365 12.94 -15.04 1.88
C MET A 365 11.73 -15.86 1.40
N GLY A 366 11.24 -16.72 2.28
CA GLY A 366 10.22 -17.70 2.02
C GLY A 366 10.81 -19.11 1.90
N ARG A 367 10.01 -20.02 1.45
CA ARG A 367 10.40 -21.39 1.07
C ARG A 367 9.93 -21.62 -0.37
N TRP A 368 10.80 -22.11 -1.23
CA TRP A 368 10.42 -22.41 -2.61
C TRP A 368 9.70 -23.75 -2.70
N PRO A 369 8.41 -23.80 -3.06
CA PRO A 369 7.71 -25.08 -3.15
C PRO A 369 8.09 -25.89 -4.39
N GLY A 370 8.62 -25.23 -5.45
CA GLY A 370 8.85 -25.80 -6.77
C GLY A 370 7.65 -25.64 -7.70
N LEU A 371 7.84 -25.97 -8.98
CA LEU A 371 6.83 -25.84 -10.03
C LEU A 371 6.43 -27.16 -10.69
N ASP A 372 6.94 -28.29 -10.23
CA ASP A 372 6.50 -29.61 -10.68
C ASP A 372 5.03 -29.85 -10.23
N THR A 373 4.23 -30.45 -11.08
CA THR A 373 2.77 -30.56 -10.92
C THR A 373 2.30 -31.03 -9.52
N PRO A 374 2.95 -32.02 -8.87
CA PRO A 374 2.54 -32.45 -7.53
C PRO A 374 2.75 -31.38 -6.43
N LYS A 375 3.56 -30.37 -6.68
CA LYS A 375 3.85 -29.27 -5.73
C LYS A 375 2.99 -28.04 -5.96
N LEU A 376 2.27 -28.00 -7.08
CA LEU A 376 1.37 -26.91 -7.39
C LEU A 376 0.09 -27.00 -6.55
N ASP A 377 -0.40 -25.86 -6.08
CA ASP A 377 -1.73 -25.77 -5.50
C ASP A 377 -2.76 -26.07 -6.58
N ARG A 378 -3.65 -27.06 -6.30
CA ARG A 378 -4.64 -27.58 -7.25
C ARG A 378 -4.04 -28.05 -8.60
N GLY A 379 -2.74 -28.36 -8.63
CA GLY A 379 -2.03 -28.78 -9.84
C GLY A 379 -1.86 -27.69 -10.90
N ALA A 380 -2.06 -26.41 -10.56
CA ALA A 380 -2.09 -25.30 -11.51
C ALA A 380 -1.34 -24.05 -11.04
N ASP A 381 -1.34 -23.80 -9.75
CA ASP A 381 -0.90 -22.51 -9.18
C ASP A 381 0.40 -22.69 -8.38
N LEU A 382 1.27 -21.66 -8.34
CA LEU A 382 2.34 -21.65 -7.34
C LEU A 382 1.70 -21.74 -5.95
N ALA A 383 2.07 -22.76 -5.19
CA ALA A 383 1.57 -22.93 -3.83
C ALA A 383 2.09 -21.79 -2.92
N ALA A 384 1.22 -21.25 -2.08
CA ALA A 384 1.63 -20.28 -1.06
C ALA A 384 2.33 -21.00 0.09
N SER A 385 3.63 -20.84 0.20
CA SER A 385 4.45 -21.38 1.31
C SER A 385 4.58 -20.42 2.48
N SER A 386 4.20 -19.17 2.29
CA SER A 386 4.21 -18.11 3.31
C SER A 386 2.86 -17.40 3.33
N ASP A 387 2.32 -17.22 4.53
CA ASP A 387 1.09 -16.46 4.75
C ASP A 387 1.35 -14.95 4.66
N CYS A 388 0.50 -14.25 3.91
CA CYS A 388 0.61 -12.80 3.73
C CYS A 388 0.52 -12.02 5.04
N LEU A 389 -0.32 -12.43 6.00
CA LEU A 389 -0.42 -11.77 7.30
C LEU A 389 0.82 -12.03 8.16
N ALA A 390 1.48 -13.19 8.02
CA ALA A 390 2.76 -13.44 8.67
C ALA A 390 3.87 -12.55 8.11
N VAL A 391 3.88 -12.30 6.79
CA VAL A 391 4.80 -11.34 6.14
C VAL A 391 4.57 -9.93 6.69
N LEU A 392 3.31 -9.48 6.78
CA LEU A 392 2.97 -8.18 7.37
C LEU A 392 3.42 -8.06 8.83
N LYS A 393 3.18 -9.09 9.63
CA LYS A 393 3.60 -9.13 11.03
C LYS A 393 5.12 -9.06 11.18
N GLN A 394 5.85 -9.76 10.30
CA GLN A 394 7.31 -9.72 10.30
C GLN A 394 7.83 -8.31 9.90
N ALA A 395 7.25 -7.70 8.87
CA ALA A 395 7.59 -6.33 8.47
C ALA A 395 7.32 -5.31 9.59
N GLN A 396 6.19 -5.44 10.31
CA GLN A 396 5.90 -4.64 11.50
C GLN A 396 6.90 -4.87 12.62
N SER A 397 7.35 -6.12 12.83
CA SER A 397 8.39 -6.42 13.83
C SER A 397 9.69 -5.66 13.53
N TRP A 398 10.13 -5.62 12.28
CA TRP A 398 11.30 -4.81 11.90
C TRP A 398 11.04 -3.31 12.03
N HIS A 399 9.85 -2.86 11.69
CA HIS A 399 9.46 -1.45 11.81
C HIS A 399 9.61 -0.94 13.24
N TYR A 400 9.21 -1.74 14.23
CA TYR A 400 9.21 -1.36 15.64
C TYR A 400 10.46 -1.79 16.43
N SER A 401 11.40 -2.53 15.81
CA SER A 401 12.71 -2.85 16.41
C SER A 401 13.63 -1.60 16.47
#